data_5d817ca2b111f47b3c65e4963cfd1fed
#
_entry.id   5d817ca2b111f47b3c65e4963cfd1fed
#
_cell.length_a   1.000
_cell.length_b   1.000
_cell.length_c   1.000
_cell.angle_alpha   90.00
_cell.angle_beta   90.00
_cell.angle_gamma   90.00
#
_symmetry.space_group_name_H-M   'P 1'
#
loop_
_entity.id
_entity.type
_entity.pdbx_description
1 polymer ?
#
loop_
_entity_poly.entity_id
_entity_poly.type
_entity_poly.pdbx_seq_one_letter_code
_entity_poly.pdbx_strand_id
1 'polypeptide(L)'
;MTTSTEMLAETLPDTPTKHLCVADIMTTRVVTIEMDDRLILAKEIFDNVSFHHLLVVDNEQLSGILSHRDFLRALSPNIGTAAELIRDTETLQKRVHQVMTHNPFTIAPHCDINQATKLILDHDIGCLPVLDNNVIVGIITWKDLLNAYYVK
;
A
#
# COMPACT_ATOMS: atom_id res chain seq x y z
N MET A 1 -25.62 -41.13 33.67
CA MET A 1 -25.93 -41.08 32.23
C MET A 1 -25.13 -39.97 31.61
N THR A 2 -24.04 -40.32 31.00
CA THR A 2 -23.18 -39.37 30.29
C THR A 2 -23.56 -39.38 28.80
N THR A 3 -24.22 -38.31 28.36
CA THR A 3 -24.39 -38.07 26.94
C THR A 3 -23.11 -37.47 26.42
N SER A 4 -22.33 -38.31 25.77
CA SER A 4 -21.18 -37.85 24.98
C SER A 4 -21.73 -37.08 23.77
N THR A 5 -21.64 -35.77 23.83
CA THR A 5 -21.77 -34.96 22.62
C THR A 5 -20.45 -35.08 21.88
N GLU A 6 -20.39 -36.06 20.98
CA GLU A 6 -19.33 -36.05 19.96
C GLU A 6 -19.52 -34.80 19.10
N MET A 7 -18.71 -33.81 19.38
CA MET A 7 -18.51 -32.73 18.42
C MET A 7 -17.82 -33.35 17.18
N LEU A 8 -18.63 -33.61 16.16
CA LEU A 8 -18.13 -33.85 14.83
C LEU A 8 -17.31 -32.59 14.42
N ALA A 9 -16.00 -32.73 14.51
CA ALA A 9 -15.15 -31.82 13.80
C ALA A 9 -15.47 -32.01 12.30
N GLU A 10 -16.29 -31.10 11.76
CA GLU A 10 -16.42 -30.99 10.33
C GLU A 10 -15.01 -30.65 9.79
N THR A 11 -14.36 -31.67 9.26
CA THR A 11 -13.22 -31.47 8.40
C THR A 11 -13.73 -30.68 7.20
N LEU A 12 -13.44 -29.40 7.19
CA LEU A 12 -13.60 -28.59 6.01
C LEU A 12 -12.88 -29.33 4.87
N PRO A 13 -13.53 -29.50 3.71
CA PRO A 13 -12.86 -30.14 2.60
C PRO A 13 -11.57 -29.38 2.30
N ASP A 14 -10.47 -30.11 2.21
CA ASP A 14 -9.24 -29.59 1.64
C ASP A 14 -9.55 -29.14 0.20
N THR A 15 -10.05 -27.91 0.10
CA THR A 15 -10.02 -27.21 -1.17
C THR A 15 -8.53 -27.04 -1.46
N PRO A 16 -8.03 -27.55 -2.58
CA PRO A 16 -6.65 -27.27 -2.96
C PRO A 16 -6.55 -25.75 -3.05
N THR A 17 -6.01 -25.15 -2.01
CA THR A 17 -5.68 -23.74 -2.02
C THR A 17 -4.63 -23.60 -3.11
N LYS A 18 -5.07 -23.13 -4.26
CA LYS A 18 -4.16 -22.74 -5.33
C LYS A 18 -3.18 -21.79 -4.68
N HIS A 19 -1.93 -22.22 -4.54
CA HIS A 19 -0.88 -21.38 -3.99
C HIS A 19 -0.73 -20.17 -4.91
N LEU A 20 -1.27 -19.03 -4.47
CA LEU A 20 -1.16 -17.78 -5.19
C LEU A 20 0.15 -17.11 -4.78
N CYS A 21 0.88 -16.62 -5.76
CA CYS A 21 2.00 -15.74 -5.52
C CYS A 21 1.58 -14.26 -5.67
N VAL A 22 2.42 -13.37 -5.18
CA VAL A 22 2.19 -11.93 -5.23
C VAL A 22 1.89 -11.45 -6.65
N ALA A 23 2.61 -11.95 -7.65
CA ALA A 23 2.39 -11.60 -9.06
C ALA A 23 0.98 -11.90 -9.56
N ASP A 24 0.31 -12.91 -8.98
CA ASP A 24 -1.04 -13.31 -9.40
C ASP A 24 -2.11 -12.29 -9.01
N ILE A 25 -1.86 -11.51 -7.96
CA ILE A 25 -2.87 -10.61 -7.37
C ILE A 25 -2.43 -9.15 -7.26
N MET A 26 -1.15 -8.84 -7.45
CA MET A 26 -0.64 -7.47 -7.36
C MET A 26 -1.28 -6.55 -8.40
N THR A 27 -1.32 -5.28 -8.09
CA THR A 27 -1.65 -4.23 -9.04
C THR A 27 -0.38 -3.85 -9.81
N THR A 28 -0.41 -3.99 -11.14
CA THR A 28 0.75 -3.65 -12.00
C THR A 28 0.74 -2.19 -12.45
N ARG A 29 -0.42 -1.55 -12.39
CA ARG A 29 -0.56 -0.14 -12.70
C ARG A 29 -0.17 0.70 -11.49
N VAL A 30 1.11 1.03 -11.39
CA VAL A 30 1.66 1.86 -10.33
C VAL A 30 1.83 3.29 -10.79
N VAL A 31 1.68 4.24 -9.88
CA VAL A 31 2.02 5.64 -10.11
C VAL A 31 3.19 6.00 -9.22
N THR A 32 4.18 6.61 -9.81
CA THR A 32 5.40 7.04 -9.14
C THR A 32 5.48 8.56 -9.08
N ILE A 33 6.22 9.04 -8.11
CA ILE A 33 6.57 10.45 -7.93
C ILE A 33 8.05 10.52 -7.53
N GLU A 34 8.75 11.55 -7.98
CA GLU A 34 10.15 11.74 -7.59
C GLU A 34 10.27 12.23 -6.16
N MET A 35 11.33 11.80 -5.48
CA MET A 35 11.54 12.20 -4.09
C MET A 35 11.73 13.71 -3.90
N ASP A 36 12.22 14.40 -4.92
CA ASP A 36 12.43 15.84 -4.91
C ASP A 36 11.24 16.65 -5.43
N ASP A 37 10.18 15.99 -5.89
CA ASP A 37 8.93 16.65 -6.26
C ASP A 37 8.29 17.30 -5.02
N ARG A 38 7.45 18.28 -5.27
CA ARG A 38 6.72 18.98 -4.21
C ARG A 38 5.37 18.34 -3.95
N LEU A 39 4.84 18.50 -2.75
CA LEU A 39 3.55 17.95 -2.37
C LEU A 39 2.39 18.45 -3.22
N ILE A 40 2.52 19.62 -3.86
CA ILE A 40 1.52 20.11 -4.81
C ILE A 40 1.29 19.11 -5.96
N LEU A 41 2.35 18.48 -6.47
CA LEU A 41 2.24 17.44 -7.49
C LEU A 41 1.54 16.20 -6.95
N ALA A 42 1.89 15.78 -5.73
CA ALA A 42 1.18 14.68 -5.05
C ALA A 42 -0.31 14.96 -4.90
N LYS A 43 -0.67 16.21 -4.56
CA LYS A 43 -2.06 16.65 -4.48
C LYS A 43 -2.79 16.48 -5.81
N GLU A 44 -2.19 16.93 -6.91
CA GLU A 44 -2.77 16.78 -8.24
C GLU A 44 -3.00 15.31 -8.59
N ILE A 45 -2.04 14.44 -8.25
CA ILE A 45 -2.17 13.01 -8.49
C ILE A 45 -3.31 12.44 -7.63
N PHE A 46 -3.31 12.65 -6.33
CA PHE A 46 -4.33 12.10 -5.43
C PHE A 46 -5.74 12.62 -5.74
N ASP A 47 -5.87 13.85 -6.22
CA ASP A 47 -7.17 14.41 -6.61
C ASP A 47 -7.74 13.75 -7.87
N ASN A 48 -6.91 13.13 -8.70
CA ASN A 48 -7.29 12.53 -9.99
C ASN A 48 -7.29 11.00 -10.00
N VAL A 49 -6.89 10.35 -8.92
CA VAL A 49 -6.82 8.89 -8.84
C VAL A 49 -7.52 8.39 -7.58
N SER A 50 -7.94 7.13 -7.61
CA SER A 50 -8.66 6.49 -6.50
C SER A 50 -7.77 5.67 -5.56
N PHE A 51 -6.48 5.55 -5.84
CA PHE A 51 -5.59 4.79 -4.96
C PHE A 51 -4.94 5.68 -3.89
N HIS A 52 -4.45 5.03 -2.86
CA HIS A 52 -4.02 5.69 -1.63
C HIS A 52 -2.51 5.68 -1.38
N HIS A 53 -1.73 5.20 -2.34
CA HIS A 53 -0.28 5.08 -2.21
C HIS A 53 0.42 5.48 -3.50
N LEU A 54 1.46 6.28 -3.37
CA LEU A 54 2.39 6.60 -4.45
C LEU A 54 3.75 5.99 -4.12
N LEU A 55 4.36 5.33 -5.10
CA LEU A 55 5.74 4.90 -4.97
C LEU A 55 6.67 6.07 -5.25
N VAL A 56 7.58 6.31 -4.33
CA VAL A 56 8.55 7.40 -4.45
C VAL A 56 9.86 6.86 -4.98
N VAL A 57 10.34 7.46 -6.04
CA VAL A 57 11.55 7.03 -6.74
C VAL A 57 12.63 8.10 -6.71
N ASP A 58 13.86 7.65 -6.83
CA ASP A 58 15.05 8.45 -7.08
C ASP A 58 15.81 7.78 -8.21
N ASN A 59 15.93 8.45 -9.36
CA ASN A 59 16.52 7.88 -10.58
C ASN A 59 15.94 6.48 -10.92
N GLU A 60 14.62 6.39 -10.95
CA GLU A 60 13.86 5.14 -11.23
C GLU A 60 13.99 4.04 -10.16
N GLN A 61 14.77 4.26 -9.12
CA GLN A 61 14.91 3.33 -7.99
C GLN A 61 13.90 3.67 -6.88
N LEU A 62 13.29 2.65 -6.29
CA LEU A 62 12.40 2.83 -5.17
C LEU A 62 13.14 3.48 -3.99
N SER A 63 12.63 4.60 -3.51
CA SER A 63 13.16 5.34 -2.37
C SER A 63 12.21 5.38 -1.18
N GLY A 64 10.91 5.34 -1.43
CA GLY A 64 9.92 5.42 -0.37
C GLY A 64 8.50 5.17 -0.84
N ILE A 65 7.57 5.37 0.07
CA ILE A 65 6.13 5.35 -0.20
C ILE A 65 5.51 6.61 0.41
N LEU A 66 4.66 7.26 -0.36
CA LEU A 66 3.81 8.34 0.12
C LEU A 66 2.36 7.86 0.18
N SER A 67 1.84 7.61 1.36
CA SER A 67 0.42 7.29 1.54
C SER A 67 -0.41 8.58 1.48
N HIS A 68 -1.64 8.46 1.01
CA HIS A 68 -2.59 9.57 1.05
C HIS A 68 -2.79 10.11 2.47
N ARG A 69 -2.78 9.23 3.45
CA ARG A 69 -2.88 9.59 4.87
C ARG A 69 -1.71 10.44 5.34
N ASP A 70 -0.48 10.06 5.03
CA ASP A 70 0.71 10.83 5.40
C ASP A 70 0.75 12.18 4.67
N PHE A 71 0.32 12.17 3.40
CA PHE A 71 0.15 13.39 2.62
C PHE A 71 -0.83 14.37 3.31
N LEU A 72 -2.00 13.91 3.70
CA LEU A 72 -3.01 14.75 4.38
C LEU A 72 -2.51 15.26 5.72
N ARG A 73 -1.76 14.46 6.48
CA ARG A 73 -1.17 14.88 7.76
C ARG A 73 -0.11 15.96 7.61
N ALA A 74 0.56 16.03 6.46
CA ALA A 74 1.59 17.01 6.19
C ALA A 74 1.04 18.37 5.75
N LEU A 75 -0.22 18.40 5.33
CA LEU A 75 -0.88 19.63 4.87
C LEU A 75 -1.51 20.40 6.02
N SER A 76 -1.61 21.73 5.85
CA SER A 76 -2.48 22.54 6.71
C SER A 76 -3.94 22.12 6.50
N PRO A 77 -4.74 22.00 7.59
CA PRO A 77 -6.16 21.71 7.49
C PRO A 77 -6.98 22.80 6.79
N ASN A 78 -6.42 24.00 6.65
CA ASN A 78 -7.09 25.14 6.04
C ASN A 78 -7.02 25.18 4.52
N ILE A 79 -6.19 24.31 3.89
CA ILE A 79 -6.05 24.26 2.42
C ILE A 79 -7.40 23.92 1.79
N GLY A 80 -7.79 24.70 0.79
CA GLY A 80 -9.06 24.54 0.08
C GLY A 80 -10.28 25.04 0.85
N THR A 81 -10.09 25.69 2.00
CA THR A 81 -11.17 26.29 2.81
C THR A 81 -11.16 27.82 2.73
N ALA A 82 -12.24 28.45 3.18
CA ALA A 82 -12.33 29.92 3.26
C ALA A 82 -11.32 30.55 4.24
N ALA A 83 -10.75 29.74 5.14
CA ALA A 83 -9.74 30.18 6.12
C ALA A 83 -8.30 30.06 5.60
N GLU A 84 -8.10 29.62 4.34
CA GLU A 84 -6.78 29.44 3.75
C GLU A 84 -5.97 30.74 3.73
N LEU A 85 -4.75 30.65 4.21
CA LEU A 85 -3.77 31.74 4.17
C LEU A 85 -2.54 31.30 3.36
N ILE A 86 -1.69 32.25 2.97
CA ILE A 86 -0.44 31.96 2.22
C ILE A 86 0.42 30.93 2.95
N ARG A 87 0.55 31.02 4.29
CA ARG A 87 1.31 30.05 5.09
C ARG A 87 0.75 28.62 5.02
N ASP A 88 -0.56 28.48 4.78
CA ASP A 88 -1.19 27.17 4.65
C ASP A 88 -0.80 26.51 3.32
N THR A 89 -0.76 27.28 2.24
CA THR A 89 -0.33 26.81 0.92
C THR A 89 1.16 26.49 0.86
N GLU A 90 1.98 27.10 1.71
CA GLU A 90 3.41 26.77 1.80
C GLU A 90 3.66 25.32 2.21
N THR A 91 2.72 24.66 2.91
CA THR A 91 2.83 23.24 3.22
C THR A 91 2.88 22.36 1.98
N LEU A 92 2.27 22.81 0.87
CA LEU A 92 2.32 22.13 -0.44
C LEU A 92 3.69 22.25 -1.13
N GLN A 93 4.56 23.13 -0.65
CA GLN A 93 5.92 23.29 -1.18
C GLN A 93 6.95 22.35 -0.56
N LYS A 94 6.57 21.61 0.47
CA LYS A 94 7.43 20.55 1.04
C LYS A 94 7.78 19.53 -0.04
N ARG A 95 8.99 18.97 0.06
CA ARG A 95 9.44 17.89 -0.81
C ARG A 95 8.83 16.57 -0.36
N VAL A 96 8.56 15.69 -1.31
CA VAL A 96 8.01 14.35 -1.05
C VAL A 96 8.88 13.58 -0.06
N HIS A 97 10.21 13.62 -0.21
CA HIS A 97 11.12 12.91 0.70
C HIS A 97 11.04 13.36 2.18
N GLN A 98 10.52 14.55 2.45
CA GLN A 98 10.33 15.05 3.82
C GLN A 98 9.13 14.43 4.53
N VAL A 99 8.22 13.82 3.78
CA VAL A 99 6.94 13.31 4.27
C VAL A 99 6.79 11.81 4.07
N MET A 100 7.43 11.25 3.06
CA MET A 100 7.33 9.83 2.71
C MET A 100 7.84 8.90 3.82
N THR A 101 7.41 7.64 3.78
CA THR A 101 8.07 6.56 4.51
C THR A 101 9.33 6.16 3.74
N HIS A 102 10.49 6.26 4.39
CA HIS A 102 11.78 5.87 3.82
C HIS A 102 11.99 4.36 3.93
N ASN A 103 12.73 3.78 2.99
CA ASN A 103 13.11 2.37 3.00
C ASN A 103 11.92 1.45 3.32
N PRO A 104 10.87 1.44 2.50
CA PRO A 104 9.69 0.64 2.75
C PRO A 104 10.03 -0.85 2.67
N PHE A 105 9.26 -1.67 3.38
CA PHE A 105 9.27 -3.12 3.16
C PHE A 105 8.82 -3.42 1.75
N THR A 106 9.50 -4.33 1.10
CA THR A 106 9.23 -4.76 -0.28
C THR A 106 9.06 -6.27 -0.33
N ILE A 107 8.54 -6.77 -1.43
CA ILE A 107 8.37 -8.20 -1.65
C ILE A 107 8.65 -8.55 -3.11
N ALA A 108 9.12 -9.76 -3.35
CA ALA A 108 9.34 -10.25 -4.70
C ALA A 108 8.04 -10.81 -5.31
N PRO A 109 7.87 -10.76 -6.64
CA PRO A 109 6.62 -11.19 -7.28
C PRO A 109 6.34 -12.69 -7.15
N HIS A 110 7.37 -13.51 -6.99
CA HIS A 110 7.23 -14.96 -6.84
C HIS A 110 6.91 -15.42 -5.41
N CYS A 111 6.95 -14.51 -4.42
CA CYS A 111 6.63 -14.85 -3.04
C CYS A 111 5.16 -15.22 -2.89
N ASP A 112 4.89 -16.12 -1.94
CA ASP A 112 3.53 -16.51 -1.58
C ASP A 112 2.77 -15.35 -0.95
N ILE A 113 1.47 -15.24 -1.21
CA ILE A 113 0.63 -14.17 -0.64
C ILE A 113 0.57 -14.21 0.88
N ASN A 114 0.79 -15.37 1.50
CA ASN A 114 0.87 -15.47 2.96
C ASN A 114 2.09 -14.72 3.51
N GLN A 115 3.20 -14.69 2.78
CA GLN A 115 4.36 -13.87 3.16
C GLN A 115 4.05 -12.38 3.10
N ALA A 116 3.34 -11.94 2.06
CA ALA A 116 2.89 -10.55 1.95
C ALA A 116 1.94 -10.18 3.10
N THR A 117 0.99 -11.06 3.39
CA THR A 117 0.04 -10.88 4.50
C THR A 117 0.76 -10.76 5.83
N LYS A 118 1.72 -11.63 6.08
CA LYS A 118 2.52 -11.60 7.31
C LYS A 118 3.28 -10.29 7.48
N LEU A 119 3.93 -9.80 6.42
CA LEU A 119 4.65 -8.52 6.45
C LEU A 119 3.71 -7.35 6.75
N ILE A 120 2.55 -7.32 6.10
CA ILE A 120 1.55 -6.26 6.29
C ILE A 120 1.03 -6.26 7.74
N LEU A 121 0.72 -7.43 8.28
CA LEU A 121 0.22 -7.54 9.66
C LEU A 121 1.29 -7.27 10.71
N ASP A 122 2.48 -7.84 10.55
CA ASP A 122 3.56 -7.71 11.53
C ASP A 122 4.08 -6.27 11.65
N HIS A 123 4.04 -5.51 10.56
CA HIS A 123 4.55 -4.13 10.50
C HIS A 123 3.48 -3.05 10.48
N ASP A 124 2.21 -3.45 10.55
CA ASP A 124 1.04 -2.53 10.53
C ASP A 124 1.12 -1.54 9.36
N ILE A 125 1.36 -2.07 8.17
CA ILE A 125 1.47 -1.31 6.93
C ILE A 125 0.32 -1.64 5.98
N GLY A 126 0.02 -0.74 5.04
CA GLY A 126 -1.11 -0.89 4.13
C GLY A 126 -0.76 -1.49 2.77
N CYS A 127 0.50 -1.48 2.40
CA CYS A 127 0.95 -1.97 1.10
C CYS A 127 2.43 -2.36 1.10
N LEU A 128 2.80 -3.11 0.07
CA LEU A 128 4.18 -3.48 -0.23
C LEU A 128 4.46 -3.19 -1.70
N PRO A 129 5.50 -2.42 -2.01
CA PRO A 129 6.03 -2.38 -3.37
C PRO A 129 6.55 -3.76 -3.75
N VAL A 130 6.28 -4.16 -4.99
CA VAL A 130 6.75 -5.42 -5.54
C VAL A 130 7.94 -5.14 -6.45
N LEU A 131 9.08 -5.70 -6.10
CA LEU A 131 10.34 -5.52 -6.84
C LEU A 131 10.81 -6.85 -7.42
N ASP A 132 11.21 -6.81 -8.68
CA ASP A 132 11.90 -7.90 -9.36
C ASP A 132 13.29 -7.40 -9.79
N ASN A 133 14.35 -7.97 -9.19
CA ASN A 133 15.72 -7.50 -9.40
C ASN A 133 15.88 -5.97 -9.27
N ASN A 134 15.33 -5.41 -8.20
CA ASN A 134 15.31 -3.98 -7.90
C ASN A 134 14.49 -3.12 -8.86
N VAL A 135 13.72 -3.73 -9.76
CA VAL A 135 12.79 -3.03 -10.65
C VAL A 135 11.39 -3.12 -10.08
N ILE A 136 10.71 -1.99 -9.99
CA ILE A 136 9.31 -1.93 -9.56
C ILE A 136 8.44 -2.61 -10.62
N VAL A 137 7.75 -3.68 -10.23
CA VAL A 137 6.83 -4.41 -11.12
C VAL A 137 5.37 -4.31 -10.70
N GLY A 138 5.11 -3.85 -9.51
CA GLY A 138 3.75 -3.70 -9.00
C GLY A 138 3.70 -3.19 -7.57
N ILE A 139 2.50 -3.19 -7.05
CA ILE A 139 2.20 -2.92 -5.64
C ILE A 139 1.14 -3.92 -5.17
N ILE A 140 1.27 -4.42 -3.96
CA ILE A 140 0.24 -5.24 -3.33
C ILE A 140 -0.26 -4.55 -2.07
N THR A 141 -1.57 -4.46 -1.93
CA THR A 141 -2.24 -3.82 -0.81
C THR A 141 -3.03 -4.84 0.01
N TRP A 142 -3.41 -4.47 1.24
CA TRP A 142 -4.31 -5.27 2.06
C TRP A 142 -5.63 -5.57 1.35
N LYS A 143 -6.10 -4.67 0.48
CA LYS A 143 -7.31 -4.87 -0.31
C LYS A 143 -7.14 -5.96 -1.36
N ASP A 144 -5.99 -6.02 -2.02
CA ASP A 144 -5.67 -7.09 -2.97
C ASP A 144 -5.68 -8.45 -2.26
N LEU A 145 -5.10 -8.51 -1.05
CA LEU A 145 -5.09 -9.71 -0.22
C LEU A 145 -6.49 -10.12 0.21
N LEU A 146 -7.31 -9.18 0.68
CA LEU A 146 -8.70 -9.48 1.05
C LEU A 146 -9.50 -10.01 -0.13
N ASN A 147 -9.34 -9.43 -1.31
CA ASN A 147 -9.99 -9.92 -2.51
C ASN A 147 -9.54 -11.34 -2.88
N ALA A 148 -8.27 -11.66 -2.67
CA ALA A 148 -7.74 -13.00 -2.95
C ALA A 148 -8.27 -14.07 -1.98
N TYR A 149 -8.45 -13.70 -0.71
CA TYR A 149 -8.99 -14.60 0.31
C TYR A 149 -10.52 -14.68 0.30
N TYR A 150 -11.19 -13.76 -0.36
CA TYR A 150 -12.65 -13.78 -0.43
C TYR A 150 -13.13 -14.85 -1.40
N VAL A 151 -13.79 -15.85 -0.86
CA VAL A 151 -14.41 -16.92 -1.65
C VAL A 151 -15.82 -16.46 -2.07
N LYS A 152 -16.02 -16.33 -3.38
CA LYS A 152 -17.33 -15.99 -3.94
C LYS A 152 -18.24 -17.22 -4.01
#